data_734a4f2563df63849338aba1b8c3576e
#
_entry.id   734a4f2563df63849338aba1b8c3576e
#
_cell.length_a   1.000
_cell.length_b   1.000
_cell.length_c   1.000
_cell.angle_alpha   90.00
_cell.angle_beta   90.00
_cell.angle_gamma   90.00
#
_symmetry.space_group_name_H-M   'P 1'
#
loop_
_entity.id
_entity.type
_entity.pdbx_description
1 polymer ?
#
loop_
_entity_poly.entity_id
_entity_poly.type
_entity_poly.pdbx_seq_one_letter_code
_entity_poly.pdbx_strand_id
1 'polypeptide(L)'
;MSIASAVGQIVFSQKSGVYMPMIQSEQGDLYQEYVGTADTPTNIAPDFAALKPLLSFIVTSSRVAEGLVTPEAIRWFFNDVELTFSGNTSTNTFGGETGHFQFVDYTESGYYGLRIVKNLVKASGSASCIIRAEADVIVGNTSDTVQFVYTIPITKGVGIQQRVTIVAGDKNIFTLTEKNTSCLLKAVTRLGSDEITTGLTYKWYRQSDGAWVEQNVTTQTLTVTNDMVDTSGVFMVEVYQNGNLIGQDIQTVVDASDPYDIIVGAVKTNETSGSTVQNDETISDIKDVITYTPRVVKRGTTTTPSGMTDMKFYFVFMNSVGIIMNAGDYNTPLASKSVDYEMCSNAGGNLTYTITTES
;
A
#
# COMPACT_ATOMS: atom_id res chain seq x y z
N MET A 1 52.48 -2.66 -26.49
CA MET A 1 51.92 -3.17 -25.23
C MET A 1 50.52 -2.62 -25.12
N SER A 2 49.52 -3.46 -25.26
CA SER A 2 48.13 -3.07 -25.14
C SER A 2 47.80 -3.02 -23.67
N ILE A 3 47.47 -1.83 -23.16
CA ILE A 3 46.92 -1.65 -21.82
C ILE A 3 45.43 -1.99 -21.94
N ALA A 4 45.03 -3.14 -21.40
CA ALA A 4 43.62 -3.48 -21.27
C ALA A 4 42.98 -2.53 -20.24
N SER A 5 42.08 -1.63 -20.67
CA SER A 5 41.26 -0.86 -19.80
C SER A 5 40.01 -1.69 -19.46
N ALA A 6 39.85 -2.09 -18.19
CA ALA A 6 38.61 -2.64 -17.72
C ALA A 6 37.61 -1.45 -17.50
N VAL A 7 36.58 -1.39 -18.30
CA VAL A 7 35.45 -0.47 -18.08
C VAL A 7 34.48 -1.21 -17.15
N GLY A 8 34.52 -0.87 -15.88
CA GLY A 8 33.49 -1.30 -14.93
C GLY A 8 32.23 -0.45 -15.14
N GLN A 9 31.11 -1.08 -15.40
CA GLN A 9 29.83 -0.42 -15.39
C GLN A 9 29.24 -0.51 -13.98
N ILE A 10 29.26 0.61 -13.25
CA ILE A 10 28.44 0.73 -12.04
C ILE A 10 27.01 0.83 -12.54
N VAL A 11 26.27 -0.28 -12.49
CA VAL A 11 24.82 -0.24 -12.68
C VAL A 11 24.25 0.32 -11.39
N PHE A 12 23.98 1.61 -11.39
CA PHE A 12 23.12 2.22 -10.39
C PHE A 12 21.69 1.72 -10.67
N SER A 13 21.34 0.57 -10.12
CA SER A 13 19.98 0.08 -10.07
C SER A 13 19.24 0.91 -9.01
N GLN A 14 18.84 2.11 -9.40
CA GLN A 14 17.79 2.78 -8.69
C GLN A 14 16.55 1.89 -8.86
N LYS A 15 16.17 1.13 -7.84
CA LYS A 15 14.84 0.53 -7.78
C LYS A 15 13.90 1.70 -8.00
N SER A 16 13.25 1.75 -9.16
CA SER A 16 12.20 2.72 -9.42
C SER A 16 11.14 2.48 -8.36
N GLY A 17 11.06 3.36 -7.37
CA GLY A 17 10.04 3.27 -6.34
C GLY A 17 8.71 3.34 -7.05
N VAL A 18 7.91 2.32 -6.87
CA VAL A 18 6.56 2.31 -7.42
C VAL A 18 5.70 3.09 -6.45
N TYR A 19 5.05 4.14 -6.95
CA TYR A 19 3.95 4.76 -6.23
C TYR A 19 2.70 3.94 -6.45
N MET A 20 1.99 3.64 -5.38
CA MET A 20 0.71 2.95 -5.43
C MET A 20 -0.37 3.89 -4.88
N PRO A 21 -0.96 4.76 -5.74
CA PRO A 21 -2.09 5.58 -5.36
C PRO A 21 -3.34 4.72 -5.21
N MET A 22 -4.19 5.05 -4.24
CA MET A 22 -5.50 4.43 -4.06
C MET A 22 -6.49 5.41 -3.44
N ILE A 23 -7.78 5.20 -3.71
CA ILE A 23 -8.86 5.86 -2.98
C ILE A 23 -9.55 4.80 -2.13
N GLN A 24 -9.64 5.03 -0.83
CA GLN A 24 -10.36 4.18 0.12
C GLN A 24 -11.54 4.96 0.70
N SER A 25 -12.66 4.30 0.87
CA SER A 25 -13.82 4.87 1.55
C SER A 25 -13.90 4.35 2.98
N GLU A 26 -14.11 5.24 3.96
CA GLU A 26 -14.36 4.86 5.36
C GLU A 26 -15.62 3.98 5.53
N GLN A 27 -16.55 4.05 4.56
CA GLN A 27 -17.82 3.32 4.58
C GLN A 27 -17.76 2.00 3.77
N GLY A 28 -16.56 1.51 3.40
CA GLY A 28 -16.42 0.39 2.48
C GLY A 28 -16.77 0.80 1.04
N ASP A 29 -17.19 -0.16 0.23
CA ASP A 29 -17.57 0.13 -1.16
C ASP A 29 -18.84 0.98 -1.22
N LEU A 30 -18.70 2.17 -1.82
CA LEU A 30 -19.80 3.10 -1.96
C LEU A 30 -20.70 2.73 -3.15
N TYR A 31 -21.99 2.85 -2.94
CA TYR A 31 -23.03 2.73 -3.97
C TYR A 31 -24.22 3.58 -3.58
N GLN A 32 -25.14 3.88 -4.51
CA GLN A 32 -26.49 4.37 -4.19
C GLN A 32 -27.55 3.65 -5.01
N GLU A 33 -28.65 3.31 -4.35
CA GLU A 33 -29.87 2.81 -4.98
C GLU A 33 -30.98 3.82 -4.78
N TYR A 34 -31.89 3.91 -5.75
CA TYR A 34 -33.00 4.85 -5.66
C TYR A 34 -34.27 4.30 -6.34
N VAL A 35 -35.42 4.82 -5.96
CA VAL A 35 -36.73 4.57 -6.59
C VAL A 35 -37.19 5.83 -7.32
N GLY A 36 -37.96 5.69 -8.37
CA GLY A 36 -38.45 6.83 -9.17
C GLY A 36 -37.58 7.10 -10.39
N THR A 37 -37.30 8.38 -10.67
CA THR A 37 -36.39 8.80 -11.75
C THR A 37 -35.12 9.43 -11.15
N ALA A 38 -34.04 9.51 -11.94
CA ALA A 38 -32.82 10.16 -11.47
C ALA A 38 -33.03 11.66 -11.14
N ASP A 39 -33.93 12.34 -11.84
CA ASP A 39 -34.26 13.75 -11.58
C ASP A 39 -35.13 13.96 -10.34
N THR A 40 -35.96 12.98 -10.03
CA THR A 40 -36.88 12.99 -8.86
C THR A 40 -36.74 11.67 -8.09
N PRO A 41 -35.55 11.39 -7.54
CA PRO A 41 -35.35 10.15 -6.82
C PRO A 41 -36.06 10.18 -5.47
N THR A 42 -36.57 9.01 -5.10
CA THR A 42 -37.12 8.75 -3.76
C THR A 42 -36.43 7.54 -3.17
N ASN A 43 -36.46 7.38 -1.84
CA ASN A 43 -35.85 6.24 -1.14
C ASN A 43 -34.43 5.98 -1.57
N ILE A 44 -33.58 7.02 -1.55
CA ILE A 44 -32.15 6.86 -1.84
C ILE A 44 -31.48 6.11 -0.68
N ALA A 45 -30.77 5.04 -0.99
CA ALA A 45 -30.07 4.22 0.00
C ALA A 45 -28.71 3.74 -0.53
N PRO A 46 -27.62 3.87 0.25
CA PRO A 46 -27.51 4.66 1.48
C PRO A 46 -27.66 6.16 1.23
N ASP A 47 -28.15 6.90 2.21
CA ASP A 47 -28.30 8.35 2.16
C ASP A 47 -26.95 9.03 2.46
N PHE A 48 -26.26 9.50 1.44
CA PHE A 48 -24.97 10.17 1.59
C PHE A 48 -25.08 11.55 2.25
N ALA A 49 -26.25 12.20 2.20
CA ALA A 49 -26.44 13.44 2.93
C ALA A 49 -26.40 13.24 4.45
N ALA A 50 -26.87 12.08 4.92
CA ALA A 50 -26.80 11.68 6.32
C ALA A 50 -25.45 11.05 6.68
N LEU A 51 -24.96 10.10 5.90
CA LEU A 51 -23.73 9.34 6.17
C LEU A 51 -22.47 10.15 5.97
N LYS A 52 -22.46 11.05 4.98
CA LYS A 52 -21.31 11.90 4.61
C LYS A 52 -20.01 11.11 4.44
N PRO A 53 -19.99 10.08 3.59
CA PRO A 53 -18.83 9.21 3.45
C PRO A 53 -17.57 9.98 3.03
N LEU A 54 -16.44 9.58 3.58
CA LEU A 54 -15.13 10.12 3.25
C LEU A 54 -14.41 9.19 2.29
N LEU A 55 -13.89 9.75 1.21
CA LEU A 55 -12.92 9.12 0.31
C LEU A 55 -11.52 9.64 0.65
N SER A 56 -10.62 8.77 1.05
CA SER A 56 -9.24 9.10 1.39
C SER A 56 -8.32 8.73 0.24
N PHE A 57 -7.59 9.70 -0.32
CA PHE A 57 -6.56 9.46 -1.33
C PHE A 57 -5.23 9.19 -0.64
N ILE A 58 -4.76 7.98 -0.77
CA ILE A 58 -3.56 7.45 -0.12
C ILE A 58 -2.55 7.12 -1.21
N VAL A 59 -1.31 7.53 -1.01
CA VAL A 59 -0.18 7.11 -1.86
C VAL A 59 0.82 6.36 -1.01
N THR A 60 1.07 5.11 -1.36
CA THR A 60 2.15 4.33 -0.74
C THR A 60 3.36 4.28 -1.65
N SER A 61 4.55 4.15 -1.08
CA SER A 61 5.78 3.99 -1.86
C SER A 61 6.79 3.17 -1.09
N SER A 62 7.45 2.28 -1.81
CA SER A 62 8.58 1.51 -1.30
C SER A 62 9.82 2.36 -1.00
N ARG A 63 9.82 3.65 -1.30
CA ARG A 63 10.95 4.58 -1.06
C ARG A 63 10.89 5.31 0.26
N VAL A 64 9.77 5.21 0.98
CA VAL A 64 9.52 5.99 2.20
C VAL A 64 9.38 5.05 3.38
N ALA A 65 10.13 5.29 4.44
CA ALA A 65 10.14 4.44 5.65
C ALA A 65 8.76 4.33 6.32
N GLU A 66 7.96 5.40 6.27
CA GLU A 66 6.62 5.43 6.86
C GLU A 66 5.57 4.72 5.98
N GLY A 67 5.94 4.28 4.77
CA GLY A 67 5.06 3.65 3.80
C GLY A 67 4.13 4.61 3.07
N LEU A 68 3.73 5.73 3.68
CA LEU A 68 2.89 6.76 3.09
C LEU A 68 3.72 7.93 2.55
N VAL A 69 3.31 8.41 1.38
CA VAL A 69 3.81 9.64 0.78
C VAL A 69 2.70 10.68 0.86
N THR A 70 2.91 11.74 1.62
CA THR A 70 1.96 12.86 1.64
C THR A 70 2.09 13.64 0.34
N PRO A 71 1.02 13.77 -0.47
CA PRO A 71 1.07 14.58 -1.67
C PRO A 71 1.30 16.07 -1.37
N GLU A 72 2.01 16.77 -2.26
CA GLU A 72 2.20 18.24 -2.17
C GLU A 72 0.95 19.01 -2.59
N ALA A 73 0.24 18.48 -3.59
CA ALA A 73 -1.00 19.04 -4.10
C ALA A 73 -1.91 17.95 -4.60
N ILE A 74 -3.22 18.18 -4.53
CA ILE A 74 -4.22 17.25 -5.04
C ILE A 74 -5.31 18.00 -5.80
N ARG A 75 -5.77 17.38 -6.90
CA ARG A 75 -6.95 17.79 -7.66
C ARG A 75 -7.96 16.66 -7.66
N TRP A 76 -9.22 17.01 -7.41
CA TRP A 76 -10.33 16.07 -7.44
C TRP A 76 -11.23 16.34 -8.64
N PHE A 77 -11.74 15.27 -9.22
CA PHE A 77 -12.65 15.33 -10.37
C PHE A 77 -13.88 14.47 -10.10
N PHE A 78 -15.02 14.97 -10.55
CA PHE A 78 -16.28 14.23 -10.55
C PHE A 78 -16.79 14.13 -11.99
N ASN A 79 -16.93 12.91 -12.52
CA ASN A 79 -17.30 12.65 -13.91
C ASN A 79 -16.48 13.52 -14.88
N ASP A 80 -15.14 13.49 -14.73
CA ASP A 80 -14.12 14.24 -15.50
C ASP A 80 -14.17 15.78 -15.36
N VAL A 81 -15.07 16.33 -14.54
CA VAL A 81 -15.11 17.76 -14.23
C VAL A 81 -14.25 18.01 -12.97
N GLU A 82 -13.23 18.87 -13.11
CA GLU A 82 -12.42 19.28 -11.96
C GLU A 82 -13.25 19.98 -10.90
N LEU A 83 -13.13 19.56 -9.65
CA LEU A 83 -13.81 20.18 -8.51
C LEU A 83 -13.08 21.44 -8.09
N THR A 84 -13.80 22.54 -8.06
CA THR A 84 -13.35 23.82 -7.51
C THR A 84 -13.98 24.03 -6.14
N PHE A 85 -13.23 24.64 -5.22
CA PHE A 85 -13.66 24.80 -3.83
C PHE A 85 -13.64 26.28 -3.43
N SER A 86 -14.63 26.66 -2.61
CA SER A 86 -14.62 27.91 -1.85
C SER A 86 -14.58 27.55 -0.36
N GLY A 87 -13.47 27.87 0.31
CA GLY A 87 -13.14 27.18 1.54
C GLY A 87 -13.03 25.68 1.28
N ASN A 88 -13.75 24.88 2.05
CA ASN A 88 -13.74 23.42 1.89
C ASN A 88 -14.91 22.88 1.05
N THR A 89 -15.83 23.72 0.57
CA THR A 89 -17.07 23.28 -0.11
C THR A 89 -16.93 23.43 -1.63
N SER A 90 -17.31 22.40 -2.39
CA SER A 90 -17.29 22.43 -3.85
C SER A 90 -18.28 23.45 -4.41
N THR A 91 -17.85 24.21 -5.43
CA THR A 91 -18.64 25.26 -6.08
C THR A 91 -19.29 24.81 -7.38
N ASN A 92 -18.87 23.68 -7.93
CA ASN A 92 -19.45 23.12 -9.14
C ASN A 92 -20.93 22.78 -8.97
N THR A 93 -21.70 22.95 -10.06
CA THR A 93 -23.12 22.59 -10.11
C THR A 93 -23.31 21.24 -10.79
N PHE A 94 -23.89 20.28 -10.09
CA PHE A 94 -24.27 18.97 -10.62
C PHE A 94 -25.75 18.69 -10.31
N GLY A 95 -26.49 18.21 -11.30
CA GLY A 95 -27.92 17.96 -11.15
C GLY A 95 -28.73 19.21 -10.72
N GLY A 96 -28.24 20.43 -11.02
CA GLY A 96 -28.84 21.69 -10.63
C GLY A 96 -28.52 22.15 -9.20
N GLU A 97 -27.64 21.49 -8.49
CA GLU A 97 -27.24 21.80 -7.11
C GLU A 97 -25.71 21.97 -6.99
N THR A 98 -25.27 22.78 -6.03
CA THR A 98 -23.85 22.97 -5.66
C THR A 98 -23.54 22.32 -4.31
N GLY A 99 -22.25 22.24 -3.96
CA GLY A 99 -21.82 21.80 -2.63
C GLY A 99 -22.05 20.31 -2.37
N HIS A 100 -21.79 19.46 -3.36
CA HIS A 100 -21.89 18.00 -3.22
C HIS A 100 -20.70 17.42 -2.45
N PHE A 101 -19.55 18.11 -2.47
CA PHE A 101 -18.31 17.63 -1.93
C PHE A 101 -17.68 18.62 -0.97
N GLN A 102 -16.95 18.09 0.01
CA GLN A 102 -16.08 18.87 0.89
C GLN A 102 -14.67 18.33 0.83
N PHE A 103 -13.72 19.22 0.60
CA PHE A 103 -12.30 18.92 0.71
C PHE A 103 -11.93 18.76 2.19
N VAL A 104 -11.14 17.74 2.51
CA VAL A 104 -10.67 17.47 3.87
C VAL A 104 -9.16 17.29 3.83
N ASP A 105 -8.47 18.06 4.67
CA ASP A 105 -7.03 17.98 4.82
C ASP A 105 -6.68 17.06 5.98
N TYR A 106 -6.02 15.96 5.69
CA TYR A 106 -5.45 15.00 6.63
C TYR A 106 -3.96 14.81 6.39
N THR A 107 -3.25 15.84 5.93
CA THR A 107 -1.81 15.77 5.63
C THR A 107 -0.96 15.40 6.83
N GLU A 108 -1.40 15.73 8.05
CA GLU A 108 -0.75 15.25 9.29
C GLU A 108 -0.80 13.72 9.43
N SER A 109 -1.79 13.07 8.79
CA SER A 109 -1.93 11.62 8.70
C SER A 109 -1.42 11.04 7.38
N GLY A 110 -0.86 11.88 6.49
CA GLY A 110 -0.23 11.49 5.24
C GLY A 110 -1.15 11.40 4.03
N TYR A 111 -2.39 11.95 4.07
CA TYR A 111 -3.32 11.87 2.95
C TYR A 111 -4.28 13.06 2.85
N TYR A 112 -4.99 13.16 1.73
CA TYR A 112 -6.10 14.08 1.52
C TYR A 112 -7.42 13.34 1.41
N GLY A 113 -8.52 13.99 1.79
CA GLY A 113 -9.87 13.46 1.75
C GLY A 113 -10.84 14.25 0.89
N LEU A 114 -11.83 13.56 0.34
CA LEU A 114 -13.00 14.13 -0.29
C LEU A 114 -14.25 13.57 0.40
N ARG A 115 -14.98 14.40 1.12
CA ARG A 115 -16.22 14.02 1.79
C ARG A 115 -17.41 14.28 0.87
N ILE A 116 -18.25 13.28 0.67
CA ILE A 116 -19.51 13.42 -0.07
C ILE A 116 -20.60 13.84 0.90
N VAL A 117 -21.21 14.98 0.69
CA VAL A 117 -22.18 15.58 1.64
C VAL A 117 -23.60 15.69 1.09
N LYS A 118 -23.82 15.25 -0.15
CA LYS A 118 -25.13 15.14 -0.79
C LYS A 118 -25.27 13.84 -1.53
N ASN A 119 -26.50 13.39 -1.75
CA ASN A 119 -26.77 12.25 -2.62
C ASN A 119 -26.37 12.54 -4.07
N LEU A 120 -25.81 11.54 -4.73
CA LEU A 120 -25.23 11.68 -6.07
C LEU A 120 -26.18 11.24 -7.19
N VAL A 121 -27.32 10.65 -6.89
CA VAL A 121 -28.27 10.12 -7.88
C VAL A 121 -28.61 11.16 -8.94
N LYS A 122 -29.01 12.36 -8.51
CA LYS A 122 -29.37 13.46 -9.44
C LYS A 122 -28.13 14.08 -10.09
N ALA A 123 -27.00 14.10 -9.39
CA ALA A 123 -25.73 14.64 -9.88
C ALA A 123 -25.03 13.73 -10.88
N SER A 124 -25.31 12.42 -10.86
CA SER A 124 -24.58 11.42 -11.65
C SER A 124 -24.78 11.57 -13.15
N GLY A 125 -26.01 11.89 -13.57
CA GLY A 125 -26.40 11.91 -14.99
C GLY A 125 -26.24 10.56 -15.72
N SER A 126 -25.84 9.51 -14.99
CA SER A 126 -25.52 8.16 -15.53
C SER A 126 -25.72 7.08 -14.48
N ALA A 127 -25.46 5.83 -14.84
CA ALA A 127 -25.58 4.68 -13.95
C ALA A 127 -24.40 4.57 -12.93
N SER A 128 -23.42 5.44 -12.98
CA SER A 128 -22.30 5.47 -12.06
C SER A 128 -21.75 6.89 -11.93
N CYS A 129 -21.08 7.15 -10.81
CA CYS A 129 -20.25 8.34 -10.60
C CYS A 129 -18.80 7.93 -10.63
N ILE A 130 -17.98 8.72 -11.28
CA ILE A 130 -16.53 8.53 -11.32
C ILE A 130 -15.88 9.64 -10.50
N ILE A 131 -15.19 9.27 -9.44
CA ILE A 131 -14.32 10.16 -8.66
C ILE A 131 -12.89 9.87 -9.07
N ARG A 132 -12.16 10.87 -9.54
CA ARG A 132 -10.74 10.76 -9.86
C ARG A 132 -9.95 11.74 -9.00
N ALA A 133 -8.85 11.28 -8.45
CA ALA A 133 -7.87 12.11 -7.79
C ALA A 133 -6.58 12.11 -8.59
N GLU A 134 -5.97 13.27 -8.74
CA GLU A 134 -4.63 13.47 -9.28
C GLU A 134 -3.81 14.24 -8.25
N ALA A 135 -2.61 13.76 -7.96
CA ALA A 135 -1.77 14.40 -6.97
C ALA A 135 -0.30 14.42 -7.39
N ASP A 136 0.40 15.48 -7.03
CA ASP A 136 1.83 15.59 -7.18
C ASP A 136 2.52 15.07 -5.92
N VAL A 137 3.46 14.17 -6.09
CA VAL A 137 4.23 13.53 -5.00
C VAL A 137 5.71 13.80 -5.20
N ILE A 138 6.42 14.10 -4.11
CA ILE A 138 7.87 14.34 -4.11
C ILE A 138 8.51 13.34 -3.16
N VAL A 139 9.45 12.55 -3.68
CA VAL A 139 10.31 11.69 -2.87
C VAL A 139 11.77 11.94 -3.24
N GLY A 140 12.53 12.45 -2.28
CA GLY A 140 13.88 12.96 -2.54
C GLY A 140 13.86 14.15 -3.48
N ASN A 141 14.49 14.02 -4.66
CA ASN A 141 14.57 15.09 -5.67
C ASN A 141 13.69 14.78 -6.92
N THR A 142 12.82 13.77 -6.86
CA THR A 142 11.93 13.43 -7.97
C THR A 142 10.51 13.84 -7.65
N SER A 143 9.87 14.51 -8.61
CA SER A 143 8.45 14.85 -8.58
C SER A 143 7.72 14.04 -9.65
N ASP A 144 6.66 13.36 -9.25
CA ASP A 144 5.80 12.57 -10.14
C ASP A 144 4.34 12.93 -9.89
N THR A 145 3.51 12.83 -10.93
CA THR A 145 2.05 12.96 -10.79
C THR A 145 1.42 11.58 -10.77
N VAL A 146 0.65 11.29 -9.75
CA VAL A 146 -0.08 10.02 -9.57
C VAL A 146 -1.57 10.26 -9.62
N GLN A 147 -2.33 9.24 -10.07
CA GLN A 147 -3.79 9.34 -10.15
C GLN A 147 -4.44 8.01 -9.78
N PHE A 148 -5.68 8.10 -9.30
CA PHE A 148 -6.54 6.94 -9.06
C PHE A 148 -8.00 7.28 -9.37
N VAL A 149 -8.75 6.27 -9.81
CA VAL A 149 -10.18 6.39 -10.16
C VAL A 149 -10.98 5.48 -9.24
N TYR A 150 -12.01 6.05 -8.61
CA TYR A 150 -12.98 5.35 -7.77
C TYR A 150 -14.37 5.48 -8.39
N THR A 151 -15.06 4.34 -8.56
CA THR A 151 -16.40 4.31 -9.16
C THR A 151 -17.47 4.04 -8.12
N ILE A 152 -18.51 4.84 -8.11
CA ILE A 152 -19.70 4.68 -7.25
C ILE A 152 -20.86 4.26 -8.14
N PRO A 153 -21.32 2.99 -8.09
CA PRO A 153 -22.50 2.54 -8.83
C PRO A 153 -23.77 3.27 -8.37
N ILE A 154 -24.59 3.70 -9.33
CA ILE A 154 -25.91 4.31 -9.09
C ILE A 154 -26.94 3.41 -9.75
N THR A 155 -27.78 2.74 -8.96
CA THR A 155 -28.71 1.74 -9.47
C THR A 155 -30.16 2.10 -9.16
N LYS A 156 -31.03 1.97 -10.15
CA LYS A 156 -32.46 2.04 -9.91
C LYS A 156 -32.94 0.72 -9.30
N GLY A 157 -33.32 0.76 -8.02
CA GLY A 157 -33.81 -0.40 -7.28
C GLY A 157 -35.35 -0.50 -7.28
N VAL A 158 -35.84 -1.71 -6.93
CA VAL A 158 -37.29 -1.98 -6.79
C VAL A 158 -37.75 -2.09 -5.33
N GLY A 159 -36.84 -1.88 -4.36
CA GLY A 159 -37.16 -1.96 -2.93
C GLY A 159 -35.94 -1.77 -2.03
N ILE A 160 -36.19 -1.70 -0.74
CA ILE A 160 -35.20 -1.58 0.30
C ILE A 160 -34.51 -2.94 0.47
N GLN A 161 -33.20 -3.01 0.28
CA GLN A 161 -32.41 -4.23 0.47
C GLN A 161 -31.65 -4.18 1.80
N GLN A 162 -31.49 -5.36 2.41
CA GLN A 162 -30.62 -5.54 3.55
C GLN A 162 -29.19 -5.79 3.05
N ARG A 163 -28.23 -5.03 3.58
CA ARG A 163 -26.82 -5.14 3.21
C ARG A 163 -25.92 -5.15 4.45
N VAL A 164 -24.84 -5.90 4.35
CA VAL A 164 -23.72 -5.87 5.29
C VAL A 164 -22.56 -5.17 4.59
N THR A 165 -21.85 -4.30 5.32
CA THR A 165 -20.68 -3.58 4.80
C THR A 165 -19.62 -3.51 5.91
N ILE A 166 -18.37 -3.76 5.59
CA ILE A 166 -17.24 -3.50 6.46
C ILE A 166 -16.84 -2.02 6.30
N VAL A 167 -16.82 -1.30 7.42
CA VAL A 167 -16.39 0.09 7.47
C VAL A 167 -15.12 0.22 8.32
N ALA A 168 -14.33 1.26 8.09
CA ALA A 168 -13.20 1.60 8.95
C ALA A 168 -13.71 2.13 10.29
N GLY A 169 -13.37 1.45 11.38
CA GLY A 169 -13.94 1.73 12.69
C GLY A 169 -13.30 2.91 13.43
N ASP A 170 -12.05 3.30 13.08
CA ASP A 170 -11.28 4.27 13.87
C ASP A 170 -10.44 5.28 13.06
N LYS A 171 -9.91 4.90 11.91
CA LYS A 171 -8.89 5.71 11.19
C LYS A 171 -9.30 6.18 9.80
N ASN A 172 -10.55 5.94 9.40
CA ASN A 172 -11.10 6.27 8.07
C ASN A 172 -10.38 5.61 6.88
N ILE A 173 -9.43 4.70 7.14
CA ILE A 173 -8.64 3.99 6.14
C ILE A 173 -8.44 2.52 6.52
N PHE A 174 -8.26 1.67 5.52
CA PHE A 174 -7.91 0.25 5.66
C PHE A 174 -6.43 0.01 5.36
N THR A 175 -5.57 0.90 5.86
CA THR A 175 -4.13 0.84 5.63
C THR A 175 -3.37 0.90 6.95
N LEU A 176 -2.53 -0.11 7.17
CA LEU A 176 -1.56 -0.12 8.26
C LEU A 176 -0.32 0.68 7.85
N THR A 177 0.27 1.38 8.81
CA THR A 177 1.48 2.19 8.62
C THR A 177 2.34 2.13 9.87
N GLU A 178 3.57 2.61 9.84
CA GLU A 178 4.40 2.71 11.06
C GLU A 178 3.72 3.50 12.20
N LYS A 179 2.91 4.51 11.86
CA LYS A 179 2.16 5.31 12.85
C LYS A 179 0.85 4.66 13.26
N ASN A 180 0.27 3.85 12.39
CA ASN A 180 -1.02 3.18 12.57
C ASN A 180 -0.85 1.67 12.43
N THR A 181 -0.34 1.02 13.47
CA THR A 181 -0.02 -0.42 13.50
C THR A 181 -1.25 -1.33 13.64
N SER A 182 -2.44 -0.76 13.69
CA SER A 182 -3.70 -1.50 13.73
C SER A 182 -4.80 -0.78 12.96
N CYS A 183 -5.72 -1.55 12.40
CA CYS A 183 -6.93 -1.10 11.71
C CYS A 183 -8.14 -1.78 12.35
N LEU A 184 -9.16 -1.01 12.73
CA LEU A 184 -10.41 -1.56 13.26
C LEU A 184 -11.41 -1.73 12.13
N LEU A 185 -11.74 -2.97 11.78
CA LEU A 185 -12.84 -3.30 10.88
C LEU A 185 -14.14 -3.34 11.69
N LYS A 186 -15.20 -2.69 11.20
CA LYS A 186 -16.53 -2.72 11.82
C LYS A 186 -17.56 -3.20 10.80
N ALA A 187 -18.30 -4.24 11.13
CA ALA A 187 -19.43 -4.70 10.33
C ALA A 187 -20.66 -3.82 10.60
N VAL A 188 -21.20 -3.23 9.55
CA VAL A 188 -22.45 -2.43 9.60
C VAL A 188 -23.51 -3.11 8.76
N THR A 189 -24.67 -3.35 9.37
CA THR A 189 -25.84 -3.92 8.67
C THR A 189 -26.91 -2.84 8.50
N ARG A 190 -27.40 -2.66 7.28
CA ARG A 190 -28.43 -1.67 6.97
C ARG A 190 -29.61 -2.32 6.26
N LEU A 191 -30.80 -1.76 6.53
CA LEU A 191 -32.00 -1.97 5.72
C LEU A 191 -32.34 -0.62 5.06
N GLY A 192 -31.97 -0.47 3.81
CA GLY A 192 -31.96 0.83 3.17
C GLY A 192 -30.92 1.76 3.84
N SER A 193 -31.36 2.90 4.37
CA SER A 193 -30.53 3.85 5.11
C SER A 193 -30.43 3.55 6.60
N ASP A 194 -31.31 2.73 7.16
CA ASP A 194 -31.41 2.49 8.59
C ASP A 194 -30.42 1.41 9.03
N GLU A 195 -29.59 1.72 10.04
CA GLU A 195 -28.66 0.74 10.62
C GLU A 195 -29.40 -0.21 11.57
N ILE A 196 -29.22 -1.52 11.36
CA ILE A 196 -29.69 -2.55 12.28
C ILE A 196 -28.58 -2.81 13.29
N THR A 197 -28.86 -2.58 14.57
CA THR A 197 -27.85 -2.69 15.65
C THR A 197 -28.16 -3.78 16.67
N THR A 198 -29.31 -4.45 16.58
CA THR A 198 -29.75 -5.42 17.59
C THR A 198 -30.02 -6.80 17.03
N GLY A 199 -29.81 -7.83 17.83
CA GLY A 199 -30.07 -9.23 17.47
C GLY A 199 -29.08 -9.82 16.45
N LEU A 200 -27.93 -9.19 16.25
CA LEU A 200 -26.91 -9.62 15.31
C LEU A 200 -25.80 -10.42 16.00
N THR A 201 -25.27 -11.40 15.30
CA THR A 201 -24.06 -12.12 15.65
C THR A 201 -23.11 -12.16 14.46
N TYR A 202 -21.81 -12.22 14.71
CA TYR A 202 -20.77 -12.01 13.72
C TYR A 202 -19.80 -13.19 13.71
N LYS A 203 -19.27 -13.49 12.51
CA LYS A 203 -18.10 -14.36 12.32
C LYS A 203 -17.13 -13.70 11.39
N TRP A 204 -15.88 -13.59 11.80
CA TRP A 204 -14.83 -12.99 11.03
C TRP A 204 -13.88 -14.05 10.50
N TYR A 205 -13.42 -13.85 9.28
CA TYR A 205 -12.48 -14.72 8.60
C TYR A 205 -11.35 -13.92 8.00
N ARG A 206 -10.17 -14.54 7.93
CA ARG A 206 -9.01 -14.06 7.19
C ARG A 206 -8.73 -15.04 6.06
N GLN A 207 -8.41 -14.55 4.87
CA GLN A 207 -7.94 -15.40 3.79
C GLN A 207 -6.47 -15.79 4.03
N SER A 208 -6.16 -17.08 4.01
CA SER A 208 -4.81 -17.63 4.08
C SER A 208 -4.71 -18.78 3.10
N ASP A 209 -3.71 -18.77 2.21
CA ASP A 209 -3.47 -19.79 1.20
C ASP A 209 -4.71 -20.16 0.37
N GLY A 210 -5.54 -19.16 0.05
CA GLY A 210 -6.77 -19.33 -0.72
C GLY A 210 -7.96 -19.85 0.08
N ALA A 211 -7.82 -20.15 1.37
CA ALA A 211 -8.89 -20.61 2.24
C ALA A 211 -9.30 -19.52 3.26
N TRP A 212 -10.57 -19.57 3.70
CA TRP A 212 -11.06 -18.70 4.78
C TRP A 212 -10.81 -19.36 6.14
N VAL A 213 -10.06 -18.68 7.00
CA VAL A 213 -9.73 -19.13 8.36
C VAL A 213 -10.48 -18.26 9.36
N GLU A 214 -11.36 -18.90 10.16
CA GLU A 214 -12.15 -18.20 11.19
C GLU A 214 -11.23 -17.60 12.26
N GLN A 215 -11.48 -16.33 12.60
CA GLN A 215 -10.69 -15.58 13.58
C GLN A 215 -11.20 -15.73 15.02
N ASN A 216 -12.25 -16.51 15.24
CA ASN A 216 -12.90 -16.72 16.55
C ASN A 216 -13.35 -15.42 17.23
N VAL A 217 -13.66 -14.39 16.45
CA VAL A 217 -14.18 -13.09 16.91
C VAL A 217 -15.67 -13.03 16.58
N THR A 218 -16.50 -12.80 17.61
CA THR A 218 -17.96 -12.78 17.50
C THR A 218 -18.56 -11.38 17.72
N THR A 219 -17.72 -10.38 17.92
CA THR A 219 -18.12 -8.97 18.08
C THR A 219 -18.30 -8.30 16.72
N GLN A 220 -19.02 -7.18 16.72
CA GLN A 220 -19.22 -6.35 15.53
C GLN A 220 -17.90 -5.87 14.87
N THR A 221 -16.82 -5.87 15.64
CA THR A 221 -15.52 -5.34 15.22
C THR A 221 -14.43 -6.41 15.26
N LEU A 222 -13.48 -6.29 14.32
CA LEU A 222 -12.22 -7.04 14.29
C LEU A 222 -11.06 -6.04 14.25
N THR A 223 -10.10 -6.15 15.17
CA THR A 223 -8.84 -5.41 15.08
C THR A 223 -7.85 -6.21 14.26
N VAL A 224 -7.37 -5.60 13.19
CA VAL A 224 -6.31 -6.15 12.31
C VAL A 224 -5.00 -5.48 12.67
N THR A 225 -3.94 -6.25 12.84
CA THR A 225 -2.58 -5.81 13.21
C THR A 225 -1.56 -6.25 12.15
N ASN A 226 -0.34 -5.72 12.18
CA ASN A 226 0.71 -5.99 11.19
C ASN A 226 1.05 -7.49 11.08
N ASP A 227 0.99 -8.25 12.18
CA ASP A 227 1.23 -9.70 12.19
C ASP A 227 0.13 -10.51 11.47
N MET A 228 -1.01 -9.88 11.20
CA MET A 228 -2.11 -10.47 10.42
C MET A 228 -2.05 -10.12 8.94
N VAL A 229 -1.17 -9.22 8.52
CA VAL A 229 -1.09 -8.70 7.14
C VAL A 229 0.37 -8.60 6.75
N ASP A 230 0.76 -9.25 5.66
CA ASP A 230 2.10 -9.10 5.10
C ASP A 230 2.18 -7.83 4.23
N THR A 231 1.75 -7.89 2.98
CA THR A 231 1.61 -6.71 2.09
C THR A 231 0.14 -6.30 1.99
N SER A 232 -0.74 -7.29 1.94
CA SER A 232 -2.19 -7.12 1.98
C SER A 232 -2.85 -8.34 2.62
N GLY A 233 -3.92 -8.10 3.38
CA GLY A 233 -4.74 -9.14 3.99
C GLY A 233 -6.20 -8.97 3.58
N VAL A 234 -6.87 -10.06 3.24
CA VAL A 234 -8.29 -10.06 2.88
C VAL A 234 -9.09 -10.63 4.05
N PHE A 235 -10.07 -9.87 4.51
CA PHE A 235 -10.92 -10.21 5.64
C PHE A 235 -12.38 -10.25 5.20
N MET A 236 -13.13 -11.19 5.74
CA MET A 236 -14.57 -11.34 5.50
C MET A 236 -15.32 -11.36 6.82
N VAL A 237 -16.50 -10.76 6.82
CA VAL A 237 -17.46 -10.90 7.90
C VAL A 237 -18.73 -11.57 7.38
N GLU A 238 -19.24 -12.52 8.12
CA GLU A 238 -20.61 -13.04 8.00
C GLU A 238 -21.44 -12.50 9.16
N VAL A 239 -22.63 -11.99 8.86
CA VAL A 239 -23.57 -11.47 9.87
C VAL A 239 -24.82 -12.31 9.88
N TYR A 240 -25.22 -12.71 11.08
CA TYR A 240 -26.37 -13.56 11.33
C TYR A 240 -27.40 -12.81 12.18
N GLN A 241 -28.67 -13.06 11.89
CA GLN A 241 -29.79 -12.64 12.74
C GLN A 241 -30.69 -13.83 13.05
N ASN A 242 -30.95 -14.07 14.32
CA ASN A 242 -31.70 -15.25 14.78
C ASN A 242 -31.16 -16.57 14.24
N GLY A 243 -29.82 -16.69 14.08
CA GLY A 243 -29.15 -17.87 13.55
C GLY A 243 -29.15 -18.02 12.03
N ASN A 244 -29.80 -17.13 11.30
CA ASN A 244 -29.79 -17.12 9.83
C ASN A 244 -28.74 -16.13 9.30
N LEU A 245 -27.96 -16.56 8.30
CA LEU A 245 -27.04 -15.67 7.59
C LEU A 245 -27.86 -14.60 6.84
N ILE A 246 -27.62 -13.33 7.14
CA ILE A 246 -28.32 -12.20 6.53
C ILE A 246 -27.45 -11.41 5.54
N GLY A 247 -26.15 -11.64 5.55
CA GLY A 247 -25.22 -11.04 4.60
C GLY A 247 -23.78 -11.25 4.99
N GLN A 248 -22.90 -10.95 4.05
CA GLN A 248 -21.45 -11.00 4.21
C GLN A 248 -20.80 -9.85 3.44
N ASP A 249 -19.60 -9.47 3.83
CA ASP A 249 -18.80 -8.49 3.12
C ASP A 249 -17.31 -8.83 3.24
N ILE A 250 -16.52 -8.35 2.29
CA ILE A 250 -15.08 -8.62 2.19
C ILE A 250 -14.34 -7.30 2.07
N GLN A 251 -13.30 -7.12 2.88
CA GLN A 251 -12.45 -5.93 2.87
C GLN A 251 -10.98 -6.31 2.80
N THR A 252 -10.24 -5.63 1.96
CA THR A 252 -8.78 -5.72 1.91
C THR A 252 -8.16 -4.66 2.82
N VAL A 253 -7.24 -5.10 3.67
CA VAL A 253 -6.37 -4.23 4.46
C VAL A 253 -4.98 -4.28 3.84
N VAL A 254 -4.40 -3.10 3.59
CA VAL A 254 -3.04 -2.96 3.02
C VAL A 254 -2.07 -2.65 4.14
N ASP A 255 -0.92 -3.33 4.17
CA ASP A 255 0.21 -2.94 5.01
C ASP A 255 1.22 -2.14 4.20
N ALA A 256 1.32 -0.85 4.49
CA ALA A 256 2.30 0.07 3.93
C ALA A 256 3.51 0.26 4.87
N SER A 257 3.51 -0.42 6.02
CA SER A 257 4.53 -0.30 7.06
C SER A 257 5.73 -1.22 6.85
N ASP A 258 5.89 -1.88 5.68
CA ASP A 258 7.08 -2.71 5.42
C ASP A 258 8.35 -1.85 5.51
N PRO A 259 9.06 -1.89 6.66
CA PRO A 259 9.85 -0.74 7.08
C PRO A 259 11.34 -0.90 6.75
N TYR A 260 11.75 -2.02 6.09
CA TYR A 260 13.15 -2.38 6.05
C TYR A 260 13.71 -2.46 4.64
N ASP A 261 14.95 -1.97 4.52
CA ASP A 261 15.83 -2.16 3.36
C ASP A 261 17.13 -2.81 3.81
N ILE A 262 17.86 -3.39 2.86
CA ILE A 262 19.22 -3.90 3.09
C ILE A 262 20.21 -2.90 2.49
N ILE A 263 21.03 -2.28 3.33
CA ILE A 263 22.23 -1.58 2.86
C ILE A 263 23.34 -2.60 2.74
N VAL A 264 23.82 -2.78 1.53
CA VAL A 264 24.99 -3.62 1.25
C VAL A 264 26.23 -2.79 1.49
N GLY A 265 26.95 -3.07 2.57
CA GLY A 265 28.26 -2.46 2.82
C GLY A 265 29.34 -3.26 2.08
N ALA A 266 29.92 -2.71 1.02
CA ALA A 266 31.04 -3.32 0.31
C ALA A 266 32.35 -2.63 0.68
N VAL A 267 33.35 -3.40 1.08
CA VAL A 267 34.69 -2.90 1.38
C VAL A 267 35.70 -3.71 0.56
N LYS A 268 36.34 -3.05 -0.38
CA LYS A 268 37.48 -3.63 -1.13
C LYS A 268 38.76 -3.51 -0.31
N THR A 269 39.49 -4.58 -0.20
CA THR A 269 40.81 -4.63 0.43
C THR A 269 41.80 -5.24 -0.54
N ASN A 270 42.98 -4.64 -0.70
CA ASN A 270 44.09 -5.28 -1.40
C ASN A 270 45.02 -5.88 -0.37
N GLU A 271 45.18 -7.19 -0.39
CA GLU A 271 45.95 -7.96 0.62
C GLU A 271 47.44 -7.64 0.62
N THR A 272 47.98 -7.14 -0.49
CA THR A 272 49.42 -6.80 -0.56
C THR A 272 49.72 -5.42 -0.01
N SER A 273 48.89 -4.42 -0.36
CA SER A 273 49.09 -3.04 0.08
C SER A 273 48.40 -2.73 1.42
N GLY A 274 47.46 -3.56 1.84
CA GLY A 274 46.59 -3.30 2.98
C GLY A 274 45.63 -2.11 2.78
N SER A 275 45.55 -1.60 1.54
CA SER A 275 44.61 -0.48 1.22
C SER A 275 43.15 -0.94 1.26
N THR A 276 42.27 -0.10 1.79
CA THR A 276 40.84 -0.35 1.82
C THR A 276 40.08 0.79 1.15
N VAL A 277 39.05 0.44 0.36
CA VAL A 277 38.18 1.40 -0.30
C VAL A 277 36.72 1.01 -0.01
N GLN A 278 35.93 1.96 0.49
CA GLN A 278 34.52 1.75 0.78
C GLN A 278 33.71 1.87 -0.50
N ASN A 279 32.69 1.00 -0.65
CA ASN A 279 31.77 0.96 -1.78
C ASN A 279 32.43 0.84 -3.16
N ASP A 280 33.64 0.21 -3.23
CA ASP A 280 34.27 -0.17 -4.47
C ASP A 280 34.02 -1.66 -4.70
N GLU A 281 33.25 -1.98 -5.73
CA GLU A 281 32.92 -3.35 -6.13
C GLU A 281 33.71 -3.80 -7.36
N THR A 282 34.89 -3.22 -7.59
CA THR A 282 35.75 -3.55 -8.74
C THR A 282 36.96 -4.36 -8.30
N ILE A 283 37.06 -5.60 -8.73
CA ILE A 283 38.27 -6.42 -8.59
C ILE A 283 39.18 -6.18 -9.79
N SER A 284 40.32 -5.56 -9.59
CA SER A 284 41.26 -5.17 -10.63
C SER A 284 42.64 -5.83 -10.46
N ASP A 285 42.92 -6.36 -9.28
CA ASP A 285 44.18 -7.05 -8.94
C ASP A 285 43.88 -8.43 -8.36
N ILE A 286 44.79 -9.37 -8.56
CA ILE A 286 44.70 -10.76 -8.04
C ILE A 286 44.63 -10.81 -6.49
N LYS A 287 45.03 -9.73 -5.82
CA LYS A 287 44.99 -9.55 -4.36
C LYS A 287 43.83 -8.71 -3.86
N ASP A 288 42.95 -8.31 -4.75
CA ASP A 288 41.74 -7.61 -4.37
C ASP A 288 40.69 -8.58 -3.83
N VAL A 289 40.13 -8.23 -2.67
CA VAL A 289 39.00 -8.93 -2.04
C VAL A 289 37.93 -7.91 -1.70
N ILE A 290 36.68 -8.16 -2.07
CA ILE A 290 35.53 -7.35 -1.69
C ILE A 290 34.77 -8.09 -0.61
N THR A 291 34.65 -7.49 0.55
CA THR A 291 33.84 -8.03 1.66
C THR A 291 32.53 -7.28 1.75
N TYR A 292 31.44 -8.01 1.61
CA TYR A 292 30.07 -7.53 1.78
C TYR A 292 29.64 -7.74 3.23
N THR A 293 29.19 -6.66 3.88
CA THR A 293 28.69 -6.67 5.24
C THR A 293 27.32 -5.97 5.26
N PRO A 294 26.27 -6.68 4.83
CA PRO A 294 24.94 -6.10 4.76
C PRO A 294 24.37 -5.82 6.14
N ARG A 295 23.46 -4.86 6.20
CA ARG A 295 22.70 -4.57 7.40
C ARG A 295 21.28 -4.19 7.03
N VAL A 296 20.33 -4.59 7.86
CA VAL A 296 18.95 -4.13 7.77
C VAL A 296 18.86 -2.72 8.32
N VAL A 297 18.19 -1.86 7.61
CA VAL A 297 17.92 -0.48 8.03
C VAL A 297 16.44 -0.17 7.88
N LYS A 298 15.95 0.81 8.61
CA LYS A 298 14.63 1.39 8.30
C LYS A 298 14.66 1.99 6.91
N ARG A 299 13.65 1.67 6.11
CA ARG A 299 13.52 2.15 4.73
C ARG A 299 13.66 3.67 4.67
N GLY A 300 14.45 4.16 3.71
CA GLY A 300 14.74 5.59 3.57
C GLY A 300 15.69 6.18 4.62
N THR A 301 16.25 5.38 5.52
CA THR A 301 17.24 5.81 6.53
C THR A 301 18.51 4.98 6.48
N THR A 302 19.49 5.32 7.30
CA THR A 302 20.70 4.51 7.53
C THR A 302 20.69 3.84 8.90
N THR A 303 19.58 3.91 9.63
CA THR A 303 19.47 3.43 11.01
C THR A 303 19.04 1.97 11.04
N THR A 304 19.84 1.12 11.67
CA THR A 304 19.49 -0.27 11.96
C THR A 304 18.52 -0.32 13.14
N PRO A 305 17.37 -1.00 13.02
CA PRO A 305 16.42 -1.14 14.12
C PRO A 305 17.00 -1.91 15.31
N SER A 306 16.48 -1.62 16.50
CA SER A 306 16.83 -2.38 17.69
C SER A 306 16.46 -3.87 17.52
N GLY A 307 17.40 -4.76 17.84
CA GLY A 307 17.22 -6.20 17.69
C GLY A 307 17.60 -6.77 16.32
N MET A 308 17.97 -5.92 15.33
CA MET A 308 18.37 -6.35 13.98
C MET A 308 19.87 -6.16 13.69
N THR A 309 20.68 -5.85 14.71
CA THR A 309 22.14 -5.63 14.57
C THR A 309 22.92 -6.89 14.22
N ASP A 310 22.43 -8.05 14.66
CA ASP A 310 23.12 -9.34 14.52
C ASP A 310 22.44 -10.24 13.46
N MET A 311 21.66 -9.67 12.56
CA MET A 311 21.01 -10.41 11.49
C MET A 311 22.04 -11.04 10.55
N LYS A 312 21.68 -12.23 10.06
CA LYS A 312 22.44 -12.94 9.04
C LYS A 312 21.73 -12.88 7.70
N PHE A 313 22.52 -13.12 6.64
CA PHE A 313 22.09 -12.96 5.27
C PHE A 313 22.49 -14.14 4.43
N TYR A 314 21.64 -14.50 3.47
CA TYR A 314 21.98 -15.42 2.40
C TYR A 314 22.60 -14.63 1.26
N PHE A 315 23.75 -15.09 0.78
CA PHE A 315 24.48 -14.49 -0.33
C PHE A 315 24.44 -15.43 -1.53
N VAL A 316 23.94 -14.97 -2.64
CA VAL A 316 23.93 -15.71 -3.90
C VAL A 316 24.70 -14.90 -4.93
N PHE A 317 25.86 -15.40 -5.36
CA PHE A 317 26.65 -14.81 -6.44
C PHE A 317 26.51 -15.66 -7.69
N MET A 318 26.16 -15.02 -8.81
CA MET A 318 25.91 -15.69 -10.09
C MET A 318 26.76 -15.06 -11.20
N ASN A 319 27.20 -15.90 -12.14
CA ASN A 319 27.81 -15.41 -13.37
C ASN A 319 26.76 -14.89 -14.37
N SER A 320 27.22 -14.40 -15.53
CA SER A 320 26.35 -13.81 -16.55
C SER A 320 25.32 -14.77 -17.19
N VAL A 321 25.47 -16.08 -16.98
CA VAL A 321 24.55 -17.10 -17.47
C VAL A 321 23.71 -17.73 -16.35
N GLY A 322 23.75 -17.18 -15.12
CA GLY A 322 22.92 -17.58 -14.01
C GLY A 322 23.44 -18.77 -13.19
N ILE A 323 24.70 -19.18 -13.36
CA ILE A 323 25.31 -20.24 -12.55
C ILE A 323 25.75 -19.64 -11.20
N ILE A 324 25.36 -20.31 -10.09
CA ILE A 324 25.74 -19.91 -8.73
C ILE A 324 27.21 -20.23 -8.51
N MET A 325 28.02 -19.19 -8.20
CA MET A 325 29.45 -19.30 -8.03
C MET A 325 29.86 -19.66 -6.60
N ASN A 326 29.02 -19.44 -5.62
CA ASN A 326 29.22 -19.84 -4.22
C ASN A 326 28.29 -21.02 -3.81
N ALA A 327 28.23 -22.04 -4.63
CA ALA A 327 27.33 -23.19 -4.45
C ALA A 327 27.52 -23.94 -3.11
N GLY A 328 28.69 -23.77 -2.44
CA GLY A 328 28.98 -24.42 -1.14
C GLY A 328 28.29 -23.74 0.06
N ASP A 329 27.87 -22.48 -0.05
CA ASP A 329 27.37 -21.72 1.10
C ASP A 329 26.22 -20.74 0.81
N TYR A 330 25.70 -20.70 -0.42
CA TYR A 330 24.60 -19.77 -0.80
C TYR A 330 23.31 -19.95 0.03
N ASN A 331 23.14 -21.12 0.65
CA ASN A 331 22.02 -21.49 1.51
C ASN A 331 22.37 -21.46 3.01
N THR A 332 23.51 -20.88 3.37
CA THR A 332 23.98 -20.73 4.75
C THR A 332 23.94 -19.26 5.14
N PRO A 333 23.21 -18.87 6.20
CA PRO A 333 23.14 -17.46 6.59
C PRO A 333 24.45 -17.01 7.26
N LEU A 334 25.05 -15.93 6.74
CA LEU A 334 26.33 -15.37 7.17
C LEU A 334 26.16 -13.89 7.53
N ALA A 335 27.00 -13.38 8.45
CA ALA A 335 27.05 -11.95 8.77
C ALA A 335 27.74 -11.13 7.67
N SER A 336 28.69 -11.77 6.96
CA SER A 336 29.42 -11.16 5.85
C SER A 336 29.90 -12.23 4.88
N LYS A 337 30.22 -11.82 3.65
CA LYS A 337 30.72 -12.70 2.61
C LYS A 337 31.74 -11.96 1.75
N SER A 338 32.86 -12.62 1.46
CA SER A 338 33.92 -12.09 0.59
C SER A 338 33.85 -12.70 -0.81
N VAL A 339 34.17 -11.86 -1.78
CA VAL A 339 34.40 -12.22 -3.19
C VAL A 339 35.83 -11.83 -3.56
N ASP A 340 36.52 -12.72 -4.15
CA ASP A 340 37.93 -12.54 -4.56
C ASP A 340 38.11 -12.63 -6.08
N TYR A 341 39.31 -12.39 -6.53
CA TYR A 341 39.69 -12.48 -7.93
C TYR A 341 39.42 -13.88 -8.52
N GLU A 342 39.63 -14.94 -7.76
CA GLU A 342 39.47 -16.32 -8.22
C GLU A 342 37.97 -16.59 -8.54
N MET A 343 37.08 -16.16 -7.68
CA MET A 343 35.63 -16.31 -7.90
C MET A 343 35.19 -15.58 -9.18
N CYS A 344 35.66 -14.34 -9.41
CA CYS A 344 35.37 -13.59 -10.63
C CYS A 344 35.99 -14.22 -11.88
N SER A 345 37.21 -14.71 -11.78
CA SER A 345 37.90 -15.41 -12.86
C SER A 345 37.19 -16.70 -13.26
N ASN A 346 36.76 -17.50 -12.27
CA ASN A 346 36.01 -18.73 -12.49
C ASN A 346 34.58 -18.46 -13.07
N ALA A 347 34.01 -17.29 -12.79
CA ALA A 347 32.76 -16.84 -13.37
C ALA A 347 32.88 -16.41 -14.85
N GLY A 348 34.10 -16.22 -15.32
CA GLY A 348 34.39 -15.71 -16.66
C GLY A 348 34.15 -14.20 -16.81
N GLY A 349 34.12 -13.45 -15.71
CA GLY A 349 33.92 -12.00 -15.68
C GLY A 349 33.05 -11.51 -14.54
N ASN A 350 32.11 -10.62 -14.86
CA ASN A 350 31.27 -9.97 -13.85
C ASN A 350 30.33 -10.94 -13.12
N LEU A 351 30.20 -10.72 -11.81
CA LEU A 351 29.22 -11.38 -10.97
C LEU A 351 28.00 -10.48 -10.74
N THR A 352 26.84 -11.09 -10.68
CA THR A 352 25.63 -10.49 -10.08
C THR A 352 25.41 -11.11 -8.71
N TYR A 353 24.84 -10.35 -7.77
CA TYR A 353 24.53 -10.91 -6.47
C TYR A 353 23.11 -10.62 -6.04
N THR A 354 22.60 -11.50 -5.20
CA THR A 354 21.37 -11.31 -4.43
C THR A 354 21.68 -11.54 -2.96
N ILE A 355 21.26 -10.62 -2.11
CA ILE A 355 21.43 -10.72 -0.66
C ILE A 355 20.05 -10.61 -0.04
N THR A 356 19.68 -11.62 0.77
CA THR A 356 18.40 -11.68 1.46
C THR A 356 18.61 -11.94 2.95
N THR A 357 17.68 -11.51 3.79
CA THR A 357 17.71 -11.82 5.22
C THR A 357 17.32 -13.26 5.49
N GLU A 358 17.78 -13.81 6.60
CA GLU A 358 17.17 -14.99 7.21
C GLU A 358 15.76 -14.63 7.67
N SER A 359 14.76 -15.46 7.32
CA SER A 359 13.35 -15.30 7.70
C SER A 359 13.07 -15.76 9.11
#